data_f7a70e6b54c3e6752e2e24d1aa978d31
#
_entry.id   f7a70e6b54c3e6752e2e24d1aa978d31
#
_cell.length_a   1.000
_cell.length_b   1.000
_cell.length_c   1.000
_cell.angle_alpha   90.00
_cell.angle_beta   90.00
_cell.angle_gamma   90.00
#
_symmetry.space_group_name_H-M   'P 1'
#
loop_
_entity.id
_entity.type
_entity.pdbx_description
1 polymer ?
#
loop_
_entity_poly.entity_id
_entity_poly.type
_entity_poly.pdbx_seq_one_letter_code
_entity_poly.pdbx_strand_id
1 'polypeptide(L)'
;MDHTQMLHALQNAIPMDIWYLIPLAILAVVIKSSWFKGRAGESVVNLTARFSLDKTRYHLLKNVTLPTDDGTTQIDHIIVSRYGVFVVETKNMKGWIFGSAKQRYWTQKIFKHSQKFQKPLHQNYKHVKTLQNLLDLGEEQVISVVVFVGDSTFKTPMPKNVTHGGGYVRFIKAQTEQRLSDLDVQKVIEAIESGRLAATSRTHRKHVAHVKKIVSKKESVQRCPKCQGEMVKRIVKRGEGAGKEFLGCKTFPKCRGIVDASLLQ
;
A
#
# COMPACT_ATOMS: atom_id res chain seq x y z
N MET A 1 26.04 45.75 -8.07
CA MET A 1 25.62 45.36 -6.71
C MET A 1 26.17 43.96 -6.49
N ASP A 2 27.04 43.84 -5.51
CA ASP A 2 27.69 42.57 -5.18
C ASP A 2 26.67 41.62 -4.53
N HIS A 3 26.81 40.33 -4.80
CA HIS A 3 25.89 39.29 -4.35
C HIS A 3 25.69 39.32 -2.81
N THR A 4 26.71 39.73 -2.06
CA THR A 4 26.70 39.95 -0.60
C THR A 4 25.83 41.13 -0.17
N GLN A 5 25.84 42.23 -0.90
CA GLN A 5 25.02 43.41 -0.64
C GLN A 5 23.53 43.12 -0.88
N MET A 6 23.23 42.32 -1.88
CA MET A 6 21.86 41.89 -2.17
C MET A 6 21.31 40.94 -1.11
N LEU A 7 22.12 40.02 -0.56
CA LEU A 7 21.76 39.17 0.54
C LEU A 7 21.51 39.94 1.87
N HIS A 8 22.36 40.91 2.17
CA HIS A 8 22.17 41.77 3.35
C HIS A 8 20.96 42.71 3.21
N ALA A 9 20.67 43.21 2.01
CA ALA A 9 19.46 44.01 1.77
C ALA A 9 18.18 43.15 1.90
N LEU A 10 18.20 41.89 1.46
CA LEU A 10 17.10 40.94 1.64
C LEU A 10 16.92 40.55 3.11
N GLN A 11 18.00 40.36 3.87
CA GLN A 11 17.92 40.05 5.30
C GLN A 11 17.32 41.20 6.12
N ASN A 12 17.64 42.44 5.76
CA ASN A 12 17.12 43.65 6.47
C ASN A 12 15.71 44.04 6.00
N ALA A 13 15.26 43.60 4.81
CA ALA A 13 13.93 43.91 4.30
C ALA A 13 12.85 42.94 4.83
N ILE A 14 13.23 41.81 5.40
CA ILE A 14 12.30 40.83 5.95
C ILE A 14 12.25 41.03 7.48
N PRO A 15 11.07 41.38 8.06
CA PRO A 15 10.93 41.47 9.52
C PRO A 15 11.39 40.18 10.18
N MET A 16 12.18 40.27 11.26
CA MET A 16 12.75 39.11 11.98
C MET A 16 11.70 38.05 12.33
N ASP A 17 10.46 38.46 12.52
CA ASP A 17 9.34 37.58 12.85
C ASP A 17 8.97 36.59 11.72
N ILE A 18 9.26 36.91 10.45
CA ILE A 18 8.98 36.03 9.32
C ILE A 18 9.87 34.79 9.34
N TRP A 19 11.09 34.86 9.87
CA TRP A 19 12.01 33.74 9.97
C TRP A 19 11.45 32.61 10.85
N TYR A 20 10.63 32.94 11.86
CA TYR A 20 9.95 31.93 12.69
C TYR A 20 8.79 31.24 11.95
N LEU A 21 8.22 31.86 10.93
CA LEU A 21 7.14 31.26 10.12
C LEU A 21 7.66 30.23 9.13
N ILE A 22 8.92 30.32 8.69
CA ILE A 22 9.50 29.38 7.72
C ILE A 22 9.52 27.94 8.28
N PRO A 23 10.09 27.64 9.47
CA PRO A 23 10.06 26.29 10.03
C PRO A 23 8.63 25.80 10.29
N LEU A 24 7.72 26.70 10.67
CA LEU A 24 6.31 26.35 10.85
C LEU A 24 5.64 25.95 9.51
N ALA A 25 5.92 26.69 8.43
CA ALA A 25 5.44 26.37 7.10
C ALA A 25 6.01 25.02 6.59
N ILE A 26 7.31 24.79 6.79
CA ILE A 26 7.96 23.52 6.44
C ILE A 26 7.32 22.37 7.25
N LEU A 27 7.12 22.55 8.55
CA LEU A 27 6.46 21.57 9.40
C LEU A 27 5.04 21.26 8.91
N ALA A 28 4.27 22.28 8.53
CA ALA A 28 2.92 22.12 7.99
C ALA A 28 2.92 21.32 6.67
N VAL A 29 3.90 21.56 5.79
CA VAL A 29 4.07 20.80 4.54
C VAL A 29 4.41 19.33 4.84
N VAL A 30 5.34 19.09 5.78
CA VAL A 30 5.73 17.73 6.18
C VAL A 30 4.54 16.96 6.76
N ILE A 31 3.79 17.57 7.68
CA ILE A 31 2.60 16.94 8.30
C ILE A 31 1.51 16.63 7.27
N LYS A 32 1.34 17.48 6.25
CA LYS A 32 0.37 17.27 5.17
C LYS A 32 0.84 16.24 4.14
N SER A 33 2.11 15.86 4.12
CA SER A 33 2.66 14.92 3.14
C SER A 33 2.04 13.53 3.27
N SER A 34 1.93 12.82 2.13
CA SER A 34 1.45 11.43 2.11
C SER A 34 2.36 10.48 2.89
N TRP A 35 3.66 10.77 2.90
CA TRP A 35 4.65 10.00 3.66
C TRP A 35 4.39 10.09 5.17
N PHE A 36 4.24 11.31 5.71
CA PHE A 36 3.96 11.50 7.15
C PHE A 36 2.63 10.85 7.56
N LYS A 37 1.58 11.02 6.74
CA LYS A 37 0.28 10.38 6.99
C LYS A 37 0.39 8.85 6.98
N GLY A 38 1.16 8.25 6.07
CA GLY A 38 1.43 6.82 6.05
C GLY A 38 2.04 6.37 7.37
N ARG A 39 3.16 6.99 7.78
CA ARG A 39 3.87 6.67 9.03
C ARG A 39 3.00 6.87 10.28
N ALA A 40 2.21 7.93 10.32
CA ALA A 40 1.27 8.16 11.41
C ALA A 40 0.21 7.04 11.50
N GLY A 41 -0.32 6.59 10.36
CA GLY A 41 -1.26 5.47 10.31
C GLY A 41 -0.65 4.17 10.81
N GLU A 42 0.55 3.82 10.35
CA GLU A 42 1.29 2.65 10.85
C GLU A 42 1.55 2.74 12.36
N SER A 43 1.87 3.94 12.86
CA SER A 43 2.10 4.16 14.30
C SER A 43 0.84 3.92 15.14
N VAL A 44 -0.33 4.32 14.65
CA VAL A 44 -1.63 4.03 15.30
C VAL A 44 -1.87 2.53 15.37
N VAL A 45 -1.64 1.79 14.28
CA VAL A 45 -1.79 0.33 14.24
C VAL A 45 -0.79 -0.34 15.20
N ASN A 46 0.47 0.08 15.20
CA ASN A 46 1.49 -0.41 16.13
C ASN A 46 1.08 -0.24 17.59
N LEU A 47 0.62 0.97 17.94
CA LEU A 47 0.23 1.31 19.31
C LEU A 47 -0.99 0.47 19.75
N THR A 48 -1.99 0.39 18.88
CA THR A 48 -3.20 -0.42 19.16
C THR A 48 -2.85 -1.89 19.34
N ALA A 49 -2.00 -2.49 18.45
CA ALA A 49 -1.55 -3.86 18.61
C ALA A 49 -0.81 -4.06 19.95
N ARG A 50 0.12 -3.16 20.26
CA ARG A 50 0.96 -3.24 21.48
C ARG A 50 0.15 -3.21 22.78
N PHE A 51 -0.94 -2.43 22.83
CA PHE A 51 -1.77 -2.32 24.02
C PHE A 51 -2.92 -3.32 24.07
N SER A 52 -3.40 -3.78 22.91
CA SER A 52 -4.61 -4.61 22.85
C SER A 52 -4.33 -6.10 22.64
N LEU A 53 -3.14 -6.49 22.15
CA LEU A 53 -2.76 -7.89 21.98
C LEU A 53 -1.81 -8.32 23.09
N ASP A 54 -2.04 -9.51 23.61
CA ASP A 54 -1.15 -10.14 24.59
C ASP A 54 0.19 -10.50 23.92
N LYS A 55 1.27 -9.90 24.40
CA LYS A 55 2.62 -10.05 23.82
C LYS A 55 3.19 -11.46 23.97
N THR A 56 2.69 -12.26 24.92
CA THR A 56 3.10 -13.64 25.09
C THR A 56 2.49 -14.57 24.04
N ARG A 57 1.36 -14.14 23.43
CA ARG A 57 0.59 -14.93 22.45
C ARG A 57 0.68 -14.38 21.03
N TYR A 58 0.96 -13.09 20.87
CA TYR A 58 0.99 -12.39 19.59
C TYR A 58 2.30 -11.63 19.43
N HIS A 59 3.10 -12.02 18.45
CA HIS A 59 4.41 -11.41 18.16
C HIS A 59 4.30 -10.46 16.99
N LEU A 60 4.49 -9.15 17.26
CA LEU A 60 4.37 -8.09 16.26
C LEU A 60 5.72 -7.79 15.60
N LEU A 61 5.83 -8.07 14.31
CA LEU A 61 6.94 -7.69 13.44
C LEU A 61 6.52 -6.50 12.57
N LYS A 62 7.37 -5.49 12.43
CA LYS A 62 7.04 -4.20 11.78
C LYS A 62 8.00 -3.89 10.65
N ASN A 63 7.47 -3.25 9.58
CA ASN A 63 8.27 -2.76 8.46
C ASN A 63 9.20 -3.86 7.90
N VAL A 64 8.62 -5.02 7.62
CA VAL A 64 9.36 -6.18 7.12
C VAL A 64 9.52 -6.05 5.62
N THR A 65 10.75 -5.87 5.13
CA THR A 65 11.05 -5.87 3.70
C THR A 65 11.65 -7.22 3.32
N LEU A 66 10.97 -7.93 2.43
CA LEU A 66 11.38 -9.24 1.94
C LEU A 66 11.82 -9.17 0.47
N PRO A 67 12.81 -9.96 0.05
CA PRO A 67 13.13 -10.13 -1.36
C PRO A 67 11.99 -10.89 -2.07
N THR A 68 11.80 -10.60 -3.35
CA THR A 68 10.90 -11.30 -4.26
C THR A 68 11.62 -11.52 -5.59
N ASP A 69 11.15 -12.43 -6.42
CA ASP A 69 11.77 -12.73 -7.73
C ASP A 69 11.92 -11.49 -8.60
N ASP A 70 10.98 -10.56 -8.50
CA ASP A 70 10.93 -9.33 -9.28
C ASP A 70 11.44 -8.09 -8.50
N GLY A 71 11.98 -8.25 -7.28
CA GLY A 71 12.55 -7.15 -6.51
C GLY A 71 12.36 -7.25 -5.00
N THR A 72 11.53 -6.41 -4.41
CA THR A 72 11.25 -6.43 -2.97
C THR A 72 9.80 -6.10 -2.68
N THR A 73 9.27 -6.66 -1.59
CA THR A 73 7.99 -6.26 -1.02
C THR A 73 8.17 -5.76 0.41
N GLN A 74 7.45 -4.73 0.80
CA GLN A 74 7.45 -4.21 2.18
C GLN A 74 6.09 -4.45 2.79
N ILE A 75 6.08 -5.11 3.94
CA ILE A 75 4.89 -5.45 4.72
C ILE A 75 4.88 -4.56 5.95
N ASP A 76 3.79 -3.82 6.15
CA ASP A 76 3.68 -2.85 7.25
C ASP A 76 3.77 -3.55 8.60
N HIS A 77 2.93 -4.60 8.79
CA HIS A 77 2.92 -5.37 10.03
C HIS A 77 2.63 -6.85 9.76
N ILE A 78 3.35 -7.71 10.47
CA ILE A 78 3.07 -9.14 10.56
C ILE A 78 2.84 -9.45 12.04
N ILE A 79 1.72 -10.11 12.35
CA ILE A 79 1.42 -10.56 13.71
C ILE A 79 1.39 -12.08 13.69
N VAL A 80 2.35 -12.69 14.36
CA VAL A 80 2.50 -14.16 14.44
C VAL A 80 1.91 -14.66 15.73
N SER A 81 1.11 -15.70 15.67
CA SER A 81 0.54 -16.38 16.82
C SER A 81 0.21 -17.83 16.48
N ARG A 82 -0.15 -18.65 17.47
CA ARG A 82 -0.65 -20.01 17.23
C ARG A 82 -1.95 -20.05 16.40
N TYR A 83 -2.65 -18.94 16.29
CA TYR A 83 -3.89 -18.82 15.49
C TYR A 83 -3.63 -18.46 14.01
N GLY A 84 -2.37 -18.25 13.64
CA GLY A 84 -1.91 -17.96 12.29
C GLY A 84 -0.97 -16.75 12.20
N VAL A 85 -0.53 -16.48 10.99
CA VAL A 85 0.31 -15.36 10.60
C VAL A 85 -0.59 -14.29 9.96
N PHE A 86 -0.84 -13.20 10.65
CA PHE A 86 -1.69 -12.11 10.16
C PHE A 86 -0.85 -11.06 9.44
N VAL A 87 -1.12 -10.86 8.16
CA VAL A 87 -0.48 -9.85 7.31
C VAL A 87 -1.37 -8.63 7.29
N VAL A 88 -0.95 -7.56 7.96
CA VAL A 88 -1.77 -6.36 8.17
C VAL A 88 -1.28 -5.23 7.28
N GLU A 89 -2.10 -4.86 6.31
CA GLU A 89 -1.92 -3.71 5.43
C GLU A 89 -2.64 -2.49 6.00
N THR A 90 -1.95 -1.38 6.15
CA THR A 90 -2.47 -0.14 6.73
C THR A 90 -2.85 0.86 5.65
N LYS A 91 -4.05 1.44 5.74
CA LYS A 91 -4.52 2.54 4.88
C LYS A 91 -4.94 3.74 5.70
N ASN A 92 -4.10 4.77 5.73
CA ASN A 92 -4.46 6.04 6.36
C ASN A 92 -5.21 6.92 5.36
N MET A 93 -6.53 6.90 5.42
CA MET A 93 -7.41 7.58 4.48
C MET A 93 -8.51 8.36 5.20
N LYS A 94 -9.09 9.35 4.51
CA LYS A 94 -10.21 10.15 5.00
C LYS A 94 -11.35 10.16 4.00
N GLY A 95 -12.55 10.55 4.46
CA GLY A 95 -13.75 10.65 3.63
C GLY A 95 -14.41 9.30 3.39
N TRP A 96 -15.20 9.21 2.35
CA TRP A 96 -16.02 8.03 2.06
C TRP A 96 -15.26 7.03 1.20
N ILE A 97 -15.29 5.77 1.61
CA ILE A 97 -14.66 4.65 0.90
C ILE A 97 -15.76 3.75 0.35
N PHE A 98 -15.72 3.56 -0.96
CA PHE A 98 -16.59 2.65 -1.70
C PHE A 98 -15.75 1.52 -2.28
N GLY A 99 -16.17 0.29 -2.08
CA GLY A 99 -15.46 -0.87 -2.60
C GLY A 99 -16.14 -2.18 -2.26
N SER A 100 -15.66 -3.27 -2.86
CA SER A 100 -16.09 -4.63 -2.56
C SER A 100 -14.96 -5.62 -2.84
N ALA A 101 -15.13 -6.88 -2.40
CA ALA A 101 -14.16 -7.95 -2.66
C ALA A 101 -13.95 -8.21 -4.17
N LYS A 102 -14.98 -8.01 -5.00
CA LYS A 102 -14.95 -8.31 -6.44
C LYS A 102 -14.33 -7.21 -7.30
N GLN A 103 -14.27 -5.96 -6.80
CA GLN A 103 -13.78 -4.82 -7.57
C GLN A 103 -12.25 -4.75 -7.55
N ARG A 104 -11.63 -4.45 -8.69
CA ARG A 104 -10.17 -4.25 -8.81
C ARG A 104 -9.72 -2.92 -8.21
N TYR A 105 -10.53 -1.87 -8.36
CA TYR A 105 -10.27 -0.54 -7.81
C TYR A 105 -11.39 -0.14 -6.88
N TRP A 106 -11.02 0.50 -5.78
CA TRP A 106 -11.94 1.14 -4.85
C TRP A 106 -11.94 2.64 -5.07
N THR A 107 -12.95 3.32 -4.55
CA THR A 107 -13.10 4.77 -4.71
C THR A 107 -13.07 5.44 -3.35
N GLN A 108 -12.21 6.45 -3.22
CA GLN A 108 -12.26 7.43 -2.14
C GLN A 108 -13.01 8.65 -2.63
N LYS A 109 -13.97 9.17 -1.85
CA LYS A 109 -14.67 10.41 -2.10
C LYS A 109 -14.50 11.38 -0.92
N ILE A 110 -14.03 12.59 -1.23
CA ILE A 110 -13.86 13.69 -0.28
C ILE A 110 -14.60 14.89 -0.86
N PHE A 111 -15.72 15.27 -0.27
CA PHE A 111 -16.64 16.26 -0.81
C PHE A 111 -17.01 15.99 -2.29
N LYS A 112 -16.64 16.90 -3.20
CA LYS A 112 -16.90 16.78 -4.64
C LYS A 112 -15.84 15.97 -5.39
N HIS A 113 -14.69 15.67 -4.77
CA HIS A 113 -13.58 14.95 -5.41
C HIS A 113 -13.69 13.46 -5.19
N SER A 114 -13.55 12.68 -6.27
CA SER A 114 -13.50 11.22 -6.24
C SER A 114 -12.20 10.73 -6.89
N GLN A 115 -11.51 9.83 -6.20
CA GLN A 115 -10.27 9.22 -6.69
C GLN A 115 -10.35 7.70 -6.57
N LYS A 116 -9.97 6.99 -7.64
CA LYS A 116 -9.82 5.54 -7.62
C LYS A 116 -8.44 5.16 -7.07
N PHE A 117 -8.41 4.10 -6.28
CA PHE A 117 -7.17 3.51 -5.78
C PHE A 117 -7.23 1.99 -5.88
N GLN A 118 -6.06 1.35 -5.94
CA GLN A 118 -5.97 -0.10 -6.03
C GLN A 118 -6.61 -0.75 -4.80
N LYS A 119 -7.39 -1.82 -4.99
CA LYS A 119 -7.98 -2.60 -3.90
C LYS A 119 -6.89 -3.05 -2.92
N PRO A 120 -6.95 -2.68 -1.63
CA PRO A 120 -5.91 -3.03 -0.65
C PRO A 120 -5.75 -4.53 -0.46
N LEU A 121 -6.83 -5.29 -0.56
CA LEU A 121 -6.79 -6.75 -0.53
C LEU A 121 -5.91 -7.35 -1.64
N HIS A 122 -5.84 -6.71 -2.82
CA HIS A 122 -4.97 -7.17 -3.91
C HIS A 122 -3.50 -6.86 -3.64
N GLN A 123 -3.21 -5.70 -3.01
CA GLN A 123 -1.87 -5.37 -2.55
C GLN A 123 -1.43 -6.37 -1.49
N ASN A 124 -2.26 -6.59 -0.48
CA ASN A 124 -1.96 -7.50 0.63
C ASN A 124 -1.85 -8.97 0.18
N TYR A 125 -2.54 -9.37 -0.88
CA TYR A 125 -2.41 -10.70 -1.48
C TYR A 125 -0.97 -11.01 -1.89
N LYS A 126 -0.24 -10.05 -2.48
CA LYS A 126 1.18 -10.22 -2.80
C LYS A 126 2.02 -10.49 -1.56
N HIS A 127 1.77 -9.75 -0.48
CA HIS A 127 2.46 -9.93 0.80
C HIS A 127 2.19 -11.32 1.39
N VAL A 128 0.93 -11.75 1.37
CA VAL A 128 0.53 -13.09 1.82
C VAL A 128 1.25 -14.17 1.02
N LYS A 129 1.23 -14.11 -0.32
CA LYS A 129 1.90 -15.10 -1.17
C LYS A 129 3.42 -15.12 -0.97
N THR A 130 4.05 -13.96 -0.79
CA THR A 130 5.48 -13.89 -0.48
C THR A 130 5.80 -14.61 0.84
N LEU A 131 4.98 -14.40 1.88
CA LEU A 131 5.18 -15.07 3.17
C LEU A 131 4.87 -16.57 3.10
N GLN A 132 3.82 -16.98 2.40
CA GLN A 132 3.51 -18.39 2.19
C GLN A 132 4.68 -19.13 1.55
N ASN A 133 5.25 -18.56 0.48
CA ASN A 133 6.41 -19.16 -0.20
C ASN A 133 7.68 -19.17 0.67
N LEU A 134 7.92 -18.08 1.42
CA LEU A 134 9.11 -17.99 2.28
C LEU A 134 9.06 -18.98 3.46
N LEU A 135 7.87 -19.20 4.00
CA LEU A 135 7.65 -19.94 5.25
C LEU A 135 7.12 -21.36 5.02
N ASP A 136 6.84 -21.74 3.77
CA ASP A 136 6.17 -23.00 3.39
C ASP A 136 4.87 -23.22 4.18
N LEU A 137 4.02 -22.16 4.23
CA LEU A 137 2.75 -22.17 4.97
C LEU A 137 1.55 -22.27 4.04
N GLY A 138 0.52 -23.02 4.47
CA GLY A 138 -0.77 -23.14 3.78
C GLY A 138 -1.60 -21.85 3.77
N GLU A 139 -2.64 -21.86 2.92
CA GLU A 139 -3.49 -20.66 2.74
C GLU A 139 -4.26 -20.27 4.00
N GLU A 140 -4.67 -21.24 4.82
CA GLU A 140 -5.35 -21.02 6.08
C GLU A 140 -4.45 -20.50 7.20
N GLN A 141 -3.14 -20.71 7.10
CA GLN A 141 -2.17 -20.29 8.12
C GLN A 141 -1.75 -18.83 7.98
N VAL A 142 -1.86 -18.25 6.77
CA VAL A 142 -1.47 -16.85 6.50
C VAL A 142 -2.70 -16.02 6.14
N ILE A 143 -3.11 -15.14 7.05
CA ILE A 143 -4.38 -14.45 7.03
C ILE A 143 -4.17 -12.98 6.65
N SER A 144 -4.81 -12.56 5.54
CA SER A 144 -4.82 -11.16 5.10
C SER A 144 -5.73 -10.31 5.98
N VAL A 145 -5.22 -9.17 6.45
CA VAL A 145 -5.98 -8.16 7.20
C VAL A 145 -5.71 -6.79 6.61
N VAL A 146 -6.75 -6.01 6.38
CA VAL A 146 -6.63 -4.61 5.95
C VAL A 146 -7.24 -3.73 7.02
N VAL A 147 -6.50 -2.73 7.47
CA VAL A 147 -6.99 -1.76 8.44
C VAL A 147 -6.96 -0.35 7.87
N PHE A 148 -8.13 0.27 7.85
CA PHE A 148 -8.26 1.69 7.57
C PHE A 148 -8.12 2.46 8.88
N VAL A 149 -7.26 3.47 8.87
CA VAL A 149 -7.10 4.45 9.94
C VAL A 149 -7.36 5.85 9.39
N GLY A 150 -7.44 6.84 10.27
CA GLY A 150 -7.83 8.19 9.88
C GLY A 150 -9.35 8.35 9.83
N ASP A 151 -9.78 9.49 9.31
CA ASP A 151 -11.20 9.87 9.28
C ASP A 151 -11.88 9.38 7.99
N SER A 152 -11.99 8.05 7.86
CA SER A 152 -12.68 7.41 6.73
C SER A 152 -13.91 6.64 7.16
N THR A 153 -14.90 6.54 6.28
CA THR A 153 -16.14 5.80 6.50
C THR A 153 -16.43 4.88 5.32
N PHE A 154 -16.69 3.61 5.58
CA PHE A 154 -17.15 2.67 4.56
C PHE A 154 -18.59 2.95 4.17
N LYS A 155 -18.86 3.14 2.88
CA LYS A 155 -20.20 3.39 2.32
C LYS A 155 -20.78 2.18 1.58
N THR A 156 -20.02 1.10 1.51
CA THR A 156 -20.43 -0.20 0.96
C THR A 156 -20.05 -1.31 1.93
N PRO A 157 -20.73 -2.45 1.92
CA PRO A 157 -20.35 -3.61 2.73
C PRO A 157 -18.93 -4.06 2.40
N MET A 158 -18.10 -4.19 3.44
CA MET A 158 -16.71 -4.63 3.32
C MET A 158 -16.54 -6.09 3.74
N PRO A 159 -15.56 -6.82 3.18
CA PRO A 159 -15.17 -8.12 3.68
C PRO A 159 -14.79 -8.08 5.16
N LYS A 160 -15.01 -9.17 5.91
CA LYS A 160 -14.77 -9.26 7.37
C LYS A 160 -13.33 -8.89 7.77
N ASN A 161 -12.36 -9.18 6.90
CA ASN A 161 -10.94 -8.89 7.10
C ASN A 161 -10.52 -7.46 6.68
N VAL A 162 -11.46 -6.62 6.26
CA VAL A 162 -11.29 -5.18 6.02
C VAL A 162 -11.95 -4.42 7.14
N THR A 163 -11.15 -3.75 7.95
CA THR A 163 -11.58 -3.18 9.23
C THR A 163 -11.24 -1.70 9.33
N HIS A 164 -11.82 -1.01 10.31
CA HIS A 164 -11.50 0.37 10.64
C HIS A 164 -11.00 0.47 12.09
N GLY A 165 -9.96 1.27 12.32
CA GLY A 165 -9.40 1.51 13.64
C GLY A 165 -9.03 0.22 14.36
N GLY A 166 -9.45 0.07 15.62
CA GLY A 166 -9.21 -1.13 16.45
C GLY A 166 -9.94 -2.40 16.00
N GLY A 167 -10.74 -2.34 14.92
CA GLY A 167 -11.49 -3.49 14.41
C GLY A 167 -10.61 -4.67 13.98
N TYR A 168 -9.40 -4.40 13.50
CA TYR A 168 -8.46 -5.45 13.13
C TYR A 168 -8.02 -6.32 14.33
N VAL A 169 -7.88 -5.73 15.51
CA VAL A 169 -7.58 -6.49 16.74
C VAL A 169 -8.74 -7.43 17.09
N ARG A 170 -10.01 -6.95 16.98
CA ARG A 170 -11.16 -7.81 17.19
C ARG A 170 -11.21 -8.95 16.18
N PHE A 171 -10.90 -8.66 14.90
CA PHE A 171 -10.83 -9.68 13.85
C PHE A 171 -9.75 -10.73 14.16
N ILE A 172 -8.54 -10.31 14.58
CA ILE A 172 -7.45 -11.22 14.96
C ILE A 172 -7.85 -12.08 16.17
N LYS A 173 -8.39 -11.48 17.23
CA LYS A 173 -8.82 -12.21 18.44
C LYS A 173 -9.98 -13.17 18.19
N ALA A 174 -10.80 -12.92 17.17
CA ALA A 174 -11.88 -13.84 16.78
C ALA A 174 -11.36 -15.10 16.07
N GLN A 175 -10.09 -15.15 15.66
CA GLN A 175 -9.45 -16.37 15.17
C GLN A 175 -9.01 -17.20 16.38
N THR A 176 -9.77 -18.25 16.70
CA THR A 176 -9.54 -19.10 17.87
C THR A 176 -9.01 -20.48 17.52
N GLU A 177 -9.09 -20.86 16.25
CA GLU A 177 -8.55 -22.11 15.73
C GLU A 177 -7.04 -22.09 15.74
N GLN A 178 -6.43 -23.11 16.35
CA GLN A 178 -4.97 -23.26 16.36
C GLN A 178 -4.49 -23.80 15.00
N ARG A 179 -3.69 -23.02 14.30
CA ARG A 179 -3.12 -23.31 12.97
C ARG A 179 -1.62 -23.56 13.00
N LEU A 180 -0.96 -23.15 14.08
CA LEU A 180 0.49 -23.31 14.28
C LEU A 180 0.76 -23.86 15.68
N SER A 181 1.75 -24.74 15.82
CA SER A 181 2.30 -25.09 17.13
C SER A 181 3.17 -23.95 17.67
N ASP A 182 3.52 -23.99 18.95
CA ASP A 182 4.44 -23.02 19.54
C ASP A 182 5.83 -23.06 18.90
N LEU A 183 6.27 -24.25 18.50
CA LEU A 183 7.52 -24.43 17.76
C LEU A 183 7.45 -23.79 16.38
N ASP A 184 6.32 -23.93 15.66
CA ASP A 184 6.13 -23.30 14.34
C ASP A 184 6.08 -21.79 14.46
N VAL A 185 5.46 -21.23 15.50
CA VAL A 185 5.48 -19.79 15.78
C VAL A 185 6.91 -19.27 15.89
N GLN A 186 7.78 -19.96 16.64
CA GLN A 186 9.19 -19.56 16.78
C GLN A 186 9.93 -19.67 15.44
N LYS A 187 9.79 -20.78 14.72
CA LYS A 187 10.40 -20.96 13.39
C LYS A 187 9.97 -19.88 12.40
N VAL A 188 8.70 -19.53 12.40
CA VAL A 188 8.15 -18.45 11.54
C VAL A 188 8.80 -17.11 11.88
N ILE A 189 8.91 -16.76 13.16
CA ILE A 189 9.54 -15.51 13.60
C ILE A 189 11.01 -15.47 13.16
N GLU A 190 11.77 -16.54 13.42
CA GLU A 190 13.18 -16.66 13.06
C GLU A 190 13.38 -16.59 11.53
N ALA A 191 12.53 -17.27 10.76
CA ALA A 191 12.59 -17.24 9.30
C ALA A 191 12.30 -15.83 8.74
N ILE A 192 11.33 -15.11 9.29
CA ILE A 192 11.05 -13.73 8.89
C ILE A 192 12.21 -12.81 9.27
N GLU A 193 12.73 -12.92 10.49
CA GLU A 193 13.83 -12.08 10.98
C GLU A 193 15.13 -12.32 10.21
N SER A 194 15.43 -13.57 9.84
CA SER A 194 16.61 -13.90 9.02
C SER A 194 16.43 -13.58 7.55
N GLY A 195 15.22 -13.71 7.01
CA GLY A 195 14.91 -13.45 5.60
C GLY A 195 14.71 -11.97 5.27
N ARG A 196 14.45 -11.12 6.26
CA ARG A 196 14.21 -9.69 6.01
C ARG A 196 15.48 -8.93 5.65
N LEU A 197 15.35 -8.01 4.73
CA LEU A 197 16.42 -7.07 4.40
C LEU A 197 16.61 -6.04 5.54
N ALA A 198 17.85 -5.68 5.82
CA ALA A 198 18.15 -4.67 6.84
C ALA A 198 17.37 -3.37 6.60
N ALA A 199 16.78 -2.83 7.65
CA ALA A 199 15.96 -1.60 7.62
C ALA A 199 16.86 -0.35 7.44
N THR A 200 17.53 -0.23 6.29
CA THR A 200 18.41 0.88 5.96
C THR A 200 17.76 1.83 4.94
N SER A 201 18.24 3.08 4.90
CA SER A 201 17.82 4.03 3.85
C SER A 201 18.14 3.52 2.44
N ARG A 202 19.14 2.63 2.28
CA ARG A 202 19.49 1.99 1.02
C ARG A 202 18.42 0.98 0.61
N THR A 203 17.98 0.12 1.54
CA THR A 203 16.90 -0.86 1.30
C THR A 203 15.60 -0.16 0.96
N HIS A 204 15.23 0.88 1.72
CA HIS A 204 14.05 1.67 1.43
C HIS A 204 14.10 2.34 0.06
N ARG A 205 15.25 2.95 -0.32
CA ARG A 205 15.42 3.55 -1.66
C ARG A 205 15.31 2.51 -2.78
N LYS A 206 15.88 1.31 -2.61
CA LYS A 206 15.74 0.21 -3.58
C LYS A 206 14.29 -0.21 -3.75
N HIS A 207 13.56 -0.37 -2.64
CA HIS A 207 12.13 -0.69 -2.68
C HIS A 207 11.31 0.40 -3.40
N VAL A 208 11.50 1.68 -3.04
CA VAL A 208 10.81 2.81 -3.69
C VAL A 208 11.13 2.88 -5.18
N ALA A 209 12.39 2.66 -5.58
CA ALA A 209 12.78 2.63 -6.99
C ALA A 209 12.11 1.47 -7.75
N HIS A 210 12.02 0.28 -7.12
CA HIS A 210 11.32 -0.87 -7.68
C HIS A 210 9.83 -0.58 -7.88
N VAL A 211 9.14 -0.06 -6.87
CA VAL A 211 7.73 0.34 -6.96
C VAL A 211 7.51 1.39 -8.05
N LYS A 212 8.37 2.42 -8.15
CA LYS A 212 8.31 3.41 -9.23
C LYS A 212 8.45 2.78 -10.60
N LYS A 213 9.37 1.81 -10.77
CA LYS A 213 9.54 1.07 -12.03
C LYS A 213 8.29 0.27 -12.41
N ILE A 214 7.63 -0.38 -11.44
CA ILE A 214 6.36 -1.09 -11.69
C ILE A 214 5.27 -0.11 -12.13
N VAL A 215 5.14 1.03 -11.42
CA VAL A 215 4.13 2.05 -11.73
C VAL A 215 4.37 2.64 -13.12
N SER A 216 5.61 3.05 -13.44
CA SER A 216 5.93 3.60 -14.76
C SER A 216 5.70 2.59 -15.90
N LYS A 217 6.05 1.30 -15.68
CA LYS A 217 5.75 0.24 -16.64
C LYS A 217 4.24 0.09 -16.86
N LYS A 218 3.42 0.13 -15.80
CA LYS A 218 1.96 0.09 -15.92
C LYS A 218 1.40 1.31 -16.65
N GLU A 219 1.92 2.50 -16.38
CA GLU A 219 1.50 3.74 -17.05
C GLU A 219 1.89 3.73 -18.53
N SER A 220 3.08 3.22 -18.90
CA SER A 220 3.49 3.10 -20.30
C SER A 220 2.62 2.13 -21.09
N VAL A 221 2.17 1.04 -20.48
CA VAL A 221 1.23 0.08 -21.10
C VAL A 221 -0.18 0.68 -21.26
N GLN A 222 -0.57 1.62 -20.41
CA GLN A 222 -1.86 2.33 -20.51
C GLN A 222 -1.86 3.43 -21.58
N ARG A 223 -0.71 3.83 -22.11
CA ARG A 223 -0.60 4.79 -23.20
C ARG A 223 -0.50 4.09 -24.55
N CYS A 224 -1.21 4.63 -25.52
CA CYS A 224 -1.21 4.09 -26.87
C CYS A 224 0.21 4.15 -27.49
N PRO A 225 0.77 3.02 -27.96
CA PRO A 225 2.12 3.03 -28.53
C PRO A 225 2.23 3.84 -29.83
N LYS A 226 1.10 4.14 -30.50
CA LYS A 226 1.08 4.91 -31.75
C LYS A 226 0.90 6.42 -31.55
N CYS A 227 0.07 6.85 -30.59
CA CYS A 227 -0.29 8.27 -30.44
C CYS A 227 -0.10 8.79 -29.00
N GLN A 228 0.40 7.97 -28.08
CA GLN A 228 0.56 8.27 -26.65
C GLN A 228 -0.74 8.65 -25.91
N GLY A 229 -1.89 8.53 -26.57
CA GLY A 229 -3.21 8.80 -26.01
C GLY A 229 -3.62 7.69 -25.00
N GLU A 230 -4.72 7.93 -24.32
CA GLU A 230 -5.30 7.00 -23.34
C GLU A 230 -5.76 5.69 -24.02
N MET A 231 -5.52 4.56 -23.36
CA MET A 231 -6.00 3.25 -23.78
C MET A 231 -7.20 2.84 -22.95
N VAL A 232 -8.18 2.20 -23.59
CA VAL A 232 -9.40 1.70 -22.94
C VAL A 232 -9.51 0.19 -23.13
N LYS A 233 -9.95 -0.51 -22.09
CA LYS A 233 -10.17 -1.95 -22.12
C LYS A 233 -11.36 -2.28 -23.03
N ARG A 234 -11.16 -3.24 -23.95
CA ARG A 234 -12.16 -3.73 -24.90
C ARG A 234 -12.15 -5.25 -24.92
N ILE A 235 -13.24 -5.85 -25.37
CA ILE A 235 -13.38 -7.30 -25.51
C ILE A 235 -13.55 -7.60 -27.01
N VAL A 236 -12.86 -8.61 -27.49
CA VAL A 236 -13.01 -9.11 -28.84
C VAL A 236 -14.39 -9.75 -28.97
N LYS A 237 -15.24 -9.21 -29.87
CA LYS A 237 -16.63 -9.63 -30.00
C LYS A 237 -16.84 -10.79 -30.99
N ARG A 238 -15.93 -11.04 -31.95
CA ARG A 238 -16.05 -12.06 -33.01
C ARG A 238 -14.68 -12.64 -33.40
N GLY A 239 -14.65 -13.87 -33.93
CA GLY A 239 -13.44 -14.59 -34.39
C GLY A 239 -12.82 -15.48 -33.31
N GLU A 240 -11.69 -16.11 -33.61
CA GLU A 240 -10.97 -17.06 -32.72
C GLU A 240 -10.51 -16.48 -31.35
N GLY A 241 -10.51 -15.17 -31.25
CA GLY A 241 -10.20 -14.46 -30.00
C GLY A 241 -11.42 -13.96 -29.22
N ALA A 242 -12.65 -14.35 -29.59
CA ALA A 242 -13.86 -13.86 -28.93
C ALA A 242 -13.82 -14.09 -27.43
N GLY A 243 -14.14 -13.04 -26.64
CA GLY A 243 -14.04 -13.03 -25.18
C GLY A 243 -12.70 -12.59 -24.63
N LYS A 244 -11.62 -12.53 -25.43
CA LYS A 244 -10.33 -12.01 -24.97
C LYS A 244 -10.37 -10.49 -24.76
N GLU A 245 -9.72 -10.04 -23.70
CA GLU A 245 -9.60 -8.64 -23.36
C GLU A 245 -8.34 -8.04 -23.98
N PHE A 246 -8.44 -6.82 -24.50
CA PHE A 246 -7.31 -6.04 -25.01
C PHE A 246 -7.48 -4.56 -24.67
N LEU A 247 -6.38 -3.81 -24.74
CA LEU A 247 -6.42 -2.35 -24.66
C LEU A 247 -6.46 -1.77 -26.07
N GLY A 248 -7.49 -1.01 -26.38
CA GLY A 248 -7.62 -0.25 -27.62
C GLY A 248 -7.46 1.25 -27.36
N CYS A 249 -6.88 1.98 -28.31
CA CYS A 249 -6.77 3.41 -28.20
C CYS A 249 -8.15 4.08 -28.09
N LYS A 250 -8.30 5.03 -27.18
CA LYS A 250 -9.54 5.78 -26.96
C LYS A 250 -9.94 6.60 -28.19
N THR A 251 -8.97 7.04 -28.96
CA THR A 251 -9.19 7.86 -30.17
C THR A 251 -9.54 7.04 -31.42
N PHE A 252 -9.79 5.73 -31.28
CA PHE A 252 -10.30 4.92 -32.40
C PHE A 252 -11.59 5.54 -33.00
N PRO A 253 -11.75 5.62 -34.32
CA PRO A 253 -10.95 5.00 -35.39
C PRO A 253 -9.73 5.82 -35.88
N LYS A 254 -9.51 7.04 -35.38
CA LYS A 254 -8.39 7.90 -35.80
C LYS A 254 -7.03 7.27 -35.48
N CYS A 255 -6.92 6.58 -34.36
CA CYS A 255 -5.75 5.78 -34.00
C CYS A 255 -6.14 4.33 -33.71
N ARG A 256 -5.47 3.39 -34.38
CA ARG A 256 -5.69 1.93 -34.26
C ARG A 256 -4.64 1.25 -33.37
N GLY A 257 -4.14 1.92 -32.34
CA GLY A 257 -3.20 1.33 -31.38
C GLY A 257 -3.90 0.27 -30.54
N ILE A 258 -3.29 -0.91 -30.40
CA ILE A 258 -3.77 -2.05 -29.62
C ILE A 258 -2.60 -2.57 -28.77
N VAL A 259 -2.88 -2.99 -27.54
CA VAL A 259 -1.95 -3.66 -26.62
C VAL A 259 -2.67 -4.81 -25.96
N ASP A 260 -1.99 -5.93 -25.78
CA ASP A 260 -2.55 -7.10 -25.13
C ASP A 260 -2.82 -6.81 -23.64
N ALA A 261 -4.00 -7.20 -23.15
CA ALA A 261 -4.38 -6.99 -21.76
C ALA A 261 -3.60 -7.89 -20.77
N SER A 262 -2.98 -8.97 -21.24
CA SER A 262 -2.12 -9.85 -20.41
C SER A 262 -0.92 -9.13 -19.84
N LEU A 263 -0.45 -8.06 -20.48
CA LEU A 263 0.64 -7.21 -19.97
C LEU A 263 0.27 -6.32 -18.76
N LEU A 264 -1.00 -6.42 -18.30
CA LEU A 264 -1.53 -5.64 -17.17
C LEU A 264 -1.67 -6.45 -15.87
N GLN A 265 -1.29 -7.71 -15.90
CA GLN A 265 -1.33 -8.60 -14.72
C GLN A 265 -0.11 -8.44 -13.84
#